data_a92ecafadec2872921012a5f3ecfc8f2
#
_entry.id   a92ecafadec2872921012a5f3ecfc8f2
#
_cell.length_a   1.000
_cell.length_b   1.000
_cell.length_c   1.000
_cell.angle_alpha   90.00
_cell.angle_beta   90.00
_cell.angle_gamma   90.00
#
_symmetry.space_group_name_H-M   'P 1'
#
loop_
_entity.id
_entity.type
_entity.pdbx_description
1 polymer ?
#
loop_
_entity_poly.entity_id
_entity_poly.type
_entity_poly.pdbx_seq_one_letter_code
_entity_poly.pdbx_strand_id
1 'polypeptide(L)'
;TDFEPICMISATPSVLTSSAKTAWKDWSGLLADAKARPGAISVGATLGSTSHFFPAMVEKAAGIKFKYVSYDGLAPRMNAILGGHIDLTDSNMTQKGKVEAGQLRFIAIASEKRSAEMPSVPTLKELGVNVVYEVSRGLLVPKGTPAAVISKLESACLAATKETAYAESMKKQATEVKFLNRTQYAAWLKTTDDENAALAKDLGLMRR
;
A
#
# COMPACT_ATOMS: atom_id res chain seq x y z
N THR A 1 21.53 7.80 -8.24
CA THR A 1 20.81 6.56 -8.61
C THR A 1 21.45 5.93 -9.83
N ASP A 2 21.55 4.60 -9.83
CA ASP A 2 22.15 3.82 -10.90
C ASP A 2 21.14 3.42 -11.99
N PHE A 3 19.88 3.86 -11.83
CA PHE A 3 18.77 3.54 -12.72
C PHE A 3 18.06 4.80 -13.22
N GLU A 4 17.45 4.69 -14.39
CA GLU A 4 16.57 5.68 -15.00
C GLU A 4 15.16 5.13 -15.17
N PRO A 5 14.10 5.90 -14.83
CA PRO A 5 12.72 5.46 -15.01
C PRO A 5 12.31 5.46 -16.49
N ILE A 6 11.48 4.52 -16.86
CA ILE A 6 10.85 4.43 -18.18
C ILE A 6 9.35 4.74 -18.09
N CYS A 7 8.63 3.98 -17.29
CA CYS A 7 7.19 4.12 -17.14
C CYS A 7 6.72 3.49 -15.83
N MET A 8 5.60 3.96 -15.27
CA MET A 8 4.76 3.20 -14.36
C MET A 8 3.66 2.52 -15.19
N ILE A 9 3.29 1.30 -14.84
CA ILE A 9 2.26 0.52 -15.57
C ILE A 9 1.09 0.09 -14.68
N SER A 10 1.29 0.01 -13.39
CA SER A 10 0.22 -0.35 -12.47
C SER A 10 0.50 0.09 -11.04
N ALA A 11 -0.56 0.19 -10.23
CA ALA A 11 -0.50 0.47 -8.81
C ALA A 11 -1.54 -0.38 -8.06
N THR A 12 -1.19 -0.82 -6.87
CA THR A 12 -2.06 -1.56 -5.98
C THR A 12 -2.24 -0.76 -4.70
N PRO A 13 -3.42 -0.19 -4.45
CA PRO A 13 -3.68 0.52 -3.20
C PRO A 13 -3.56 -0.39 -1.99
N SER A 14 -2.91 0.11 -0.94
CA SER A 14 -2.87 -0.55 0.37
C SER A 14 -4.21 -0.44 1.08
N VAL A 15 -4.56 -1.47 1.84
CA VAL A 15 -5.79 -1.54 2.64
C VAL A 15 -5.43 -1.84 4.08
N LEU A 16 -5.87 -0.99 5.00
CA LEU A 16 -5.78 -1.25 6.42
C LEU A 16 -6.80 -2.32 6.79
N THR A 17 -6.30 -3.49 7.16
CA THR A 17 -7.10 -4.70 7.35
C THR A 17 -7.02 -5.17 8.78
N SER A 18 -8.18 -5.45 9.40
CA SER A 18 -8.25 -5.97 10.75
C SER A 18 -8.67 -7.43 10.81
N SER A 19 -8.29 -8.08 11.92
CA SER A 19 -8.93 -9.32 12.33
C SER A 19 -10.42 -9.11 12.60
N ALA A 20 -11.25 -10.06 12.22
CA ALA A 20 -12.66 -10.04 12.60
C ALA A 20 -12.89 -10.23 14.10
N LYS A 21 -11.85 -10.64 14.85
CA LYS A 21 -11.90 -10.89 16.30
C LYS A 21 -11.73 -9.61 17.13
N THR A 22 -11.32 -8.48 16.51
CA THR A 22 -11.23 -7.20 17.22
C THR A 22 -12.63 -6.69 17.63
N ALA A 23 -12.70 -6.00 18.76
CA ALA A 23 -13.96 -5.44 19.28
C ALA A 23 -14.53 -4.32 18.39
N TRP A 24 -13.65 -3.51 17.78
CA TRP A 24 -14.03 -2.44 16.87
C TRP A 24 -14.24 -2.98 15.44
N LYS A 25 -15.19 -2.36 14.72
CA LYS A 25 -15.65 -2.84 13.40
C LYS A 25 -15.26 -1.90 12.25
N ASP A 26 -14.88 -0.70 12.57
CA ASP A 26 -14.61 0.39 11.63
C ASP A 26 -13.47 1.29 12.12
N TRP A 27 -13.17 2.32 11.33
CA TRP A 27 -12.13 3.30 11.67
C TRP A 27 -12.43 4.04 12.97
N SER A 28 -13.67 4.40 13.24
CA SER A 28 -14.05 5.17 14.44
C SER A 28 -13.72 4.40 15.71
N GLY A 29 -14.10 3.12 15.75
CA GLY A 29 -13.80 2.23 16.86
C GLY A 29 -12.31 1.98 17.01
N LEU A 30 -11.58 1.75 15.90
CA LEU A 30 -10.12 1.60 15.91
C LEU A 30 -9.44 2.85 16.46
N LEU A 31 -9.83 4.04 15.97
CA LEU A 31 -9.24 5.31 16.37
C LEU A 31 -9.48 5.59 17.88
N ALA A 32 -10.68 5.33 18.36
CA ALA A 32 -11.01 5.48 19.77
C ALA A 32 -10.15 4.55 20.66
N ASP A 33 -10.02 3.30 20.27
CA ASP A 33 -9.21 2.32 20.99
C ASP A 33 -7.71 2.67 20.98
N ALA A 34 -7.17 3.06 19.80
CA ALA A 34 -5.77 3.47 19.66
C ALA A 34 -5.44 4.72 20.50
N LYS A 35 -6.38 5.65 20.64
CA LYS A 35 -6.20 6.84 21.49
C LYS A 35 -6.31 6.51 22.97
N ALA A 36 -7.23 5.62 23.34
CA ALA A 36 -7.41 5.20 24.74
C ALA A 36 -6.23 4.34 25.24
N ARG A 37 -5.63 3.53 24.37
CA ARG A 37 -4.57 2.58 24.69
C ARG A 37 -3.40 2.68 23.70
N PRO A 38 -2.60 3.77 23.72
CA PRO A 38 -1.49 3.95 22.78
C PRO A 38 -0.51 2.78 22.83
N GLY A 39 -0.18 2.21 21.66
CA GLY A 39 0.74 1.06 21.56
C GLY A 39 0.14 -0.29 21.96
N ALA A 40 -1.17 -0.39 22.20
CA ALA A 40 -1.81 -1.67 22.51
C ALA A 40 -2.24 -2.45 21.26
N ILE A 41 -2.63 -1.74 20.19
CA ILE A 41 -3.07 -2.38 18.93
C ILE A 41 -1.86 -2.94 18.19
N SER A 42 -1.87 -4.25 17.97
CA SER A 42 -0.78 -4.96 17.29
C SER A 42 -0.92 -4.91 15.76
N VAL A 43 0.14 -4.52 15.07
CA VAL A 43 0.22 -4.46 13.61
C VAL A 43 1.29 -5.41 13.10
N GLY A 44 0.88 -6.39 12.30
CA GLY A 44 1.83 -7.27 11.62
C GLY A 44 2.45 -6.58 10.42
N ALA A 45 3.78 -6.54 10.34
CA ALA A 45 4.52 -5.90 9.27
C ALA A 45 5.83 -6.64 8.97
N THR A 46 6.33 -6.52 7.75
CA THR A 46 7.74 -6.77 7.44
C THR A 46 8.49 -5.47 7.66
N LEU A 47 9.29 -5.40 8.70
CA LEU A 47 9.94 -4.14 9.10
C LEU A 47 10.81 -3.57 7.97
N GLY A 48 10.68 -2.26 7.72
CA GLY A 48 11.39 -1.57 6.65
C GLY A 48 10.80 -1.77 5.25
N SER A 49 9.65 -2.43 5.14
CA SER A 49 8.94 -2.60 3.86
C SER A 49 7.69 -1.72 3.76
N THR A 50 7.01 -1.78 2.61
CA THR A 50 5.72 -1.10 2.38
C THR A 50 4.68 -1.41 3.44
N SER A 51 4.66 -2.65 3.96
CA SER A 51 3.72 -3.07 5.00
C SER A 51 4.03 -2.50 6.40
N HIS A 52 5.22 -1.93 6.59
CA HIS A 52 5.57 -1.16 7.77
C HIS A 52 5.29 0.34 7.53
N PHE A 53 5.70 0.86 6.38
CA PHE A 53 5.57 2.29 6.08
C PHE A 53 4.12 2.73 6.02
N PHE A 54 3.24 1.98 5.37
CA PHE A 54 1.84 2.36 5.26
C PHE A 54 1.14 2.53 6.63
N PRO A 55 1.13 1.56 7.55
CA PRO A 55 0.56 1.78 8.87
C PRO A 55 1.25 2.88 9.67
N ALA A 56 2.57 3.07 9.50
CA ALA A 56 3.30 4.16 10.17
C ALA A 56 2.90 5.55 9.64
N MET A 57 2.58 5.68 8.35
CA MET A 57 1.98 6.90 7.81
C MET A 57 0.62 7.18 8.44
N VAL A 58 -0.21 6.14 8.61
CA VAL A 58 -1.51 6.25 9.27
C VAL A 58 -1.34 6.67 10.73
N GLU A 59 -0.40 6.06 11.46
CA GLU A 59 -0.04 6.46 12.83
C GLU A 59 0.25 7.95 12.94
N LYS A 60 1.17 8.42 12.08
CA LYS A 60 1.62 9.82 12.06
C LYS A 60 0.47 10.77 11.73
N ALA A 61 -0.32 10.45 10.70
CA ALA A 61 -1.42 11.29 10.24
C ALA A 61 -2.61 11.33 11.23
N ALA A 62 -2.87 10.23 11.93
CA ALA A 62 -3.99 10.12 12.89
C ALA A 62 -3.58 10.47 14.33
N GLY A 63 -2.29 10.68 14.62
CA GLY A 63 -1.78 10.97 15.96
C GLY A 63 -1.98 9.82 16.94
N ILE A 64 -1.79 8.59 16.50
CA ILE A 64 -1.95 7.35 17.30
C ILE A 64 -0.64 6.57 17.36
N LYS A 65 -0.61 5.48 18.14
CA LYS A 65 0.53 4.59 18.29
C LYS A 65 0.12 3.13 18.17
N PHE A 66 0.85 2.37 17.34
CA PHE A 66 0.71 0.93 17.17
C PHE A 66 1.88 0.17 17.81
N LYS A 67 1.71 -1.13 17.99
CA LYS A 67 2.76 -2.08 18.36
C LYS A 67 3.07 -2.97 17.16
N TYR A 68 4.23 -2.79 16.56
CA TYR A 68 4.63 -3.60 15.41
C TYR A 68 5.12 -4.99 15.83
N VAL A 69 4.63 -6.00 15.13
CA VAL A 69 5.07 -7.40 15.21
C VAL A 69 5.67 -7.80 13.89
N SER A 70 6.94 -8.20 13.89
CA SER A 70 7.68 -8.53 12.68
C SER A 70 7.29 -9.89 12.12
N TYR A 71 7.06 -9.92 10.80
CA TYR A 71 6.82 -11.13 10.02
C TYR A 71 7.62 -11.09 8.72
N ASP A 72 8.05 -12.25 8.25
CA ASP A 72 8.72 -12.36 6.97
C ASP A 72 7.72 -12.60 5.83
N GLY A 73 7.18 -11.49 5.29
CA GLY A 73 6.27 -11.48 4.16
C GLY A 73 4.77 -11.52 4.50
N LEU A 74 3.94 -11.57 3.44
CA LEU A 74 2.48 -11.47 3.56
C LEU A 74 1.83 -12.74 4.14
N ALA A 75 2.27 -13.93 3.74
CA ALA A 75 1.60 -15.18 4.12
C ALA A 75 1.63 -15.43 5.65
N PRO A 76 2.76 -15.31 6.37
CA PRO A 76 2.78 -15.42 7.82
C PRO A 76 1.91 -14.36 8.52
N ARG A 77 1.89 -13.13 8.02
CA ARG A 77 1.03 -12.06 8.58
C ARG A 77 -0.45 -12.38 8.41
N MET A 78 -0.85 -12.92 7.25
CA MET A 78 -2.23 -13.33 7.00
C MET A 78 -2.66 -14.47 7.92
N ASN A 79 -1.79 -15.45 8.17
CA ASN A 79 -2.08 -16.53 9.13
C ASN A 79 -2.24 -15.96 10.55
N ALA A 80 -1.37 -15.05 10.95
CA ALA A 80 -1.41 -14.43 12.27
C ALA A 80 -2.69 -13.61 12.50
N ILE A 81 -3.13 -12.80 11.52
CA ILE A 81 -4.35 -12.00 11.65
C ILE A 81 -5.62 -12.86 11.65
N LEU A 82 -5.67 -13.89 10.83
CA LEU A 82 -6.77 -14.86 10.82
C LEU A 82 -6.85 -15.64 12.15
N GLY A 83 -5.70 -15.98 12.73
CA GLY A 83 -5.60 -16.58 14.06
C GLY A 83 -5.99 -15.63 15.20
N GLY A 84 -5.98 -14.32 14.97
CA GLY A 84 -6.21 -13.30 15.99
C GLY A 84 -4.98 -13.04 16.86
N HIS A 85 -3.77 -13.35 16.36
CA HIS A 85 -2.50 -13.09 17.02
C HIS A 85 -2.00 -11.66 16.79
N ILE A 86 -2.56 -10.98 15.82
CA ILE A 86 -2.39 -9.54 15.54
C ILE A 86 -3.75 -8.93 15.21
N ASP A 87 -3.90 -7.63 15.50
CA ASP A 87 -5.16 -6.90 15.30
C ASP A 87 -5.29 -6.33 13.90
N LEU A 88 -4.18 -5.83 13.34
CA LEU A 88 -4.10 -5.14 12.06
C LEU A 88 -2.96 -5.65 11.19
N THR A 89 -3.08 -5.46 9.89
CA THR A 89 -1.99 -5.54 8.91
C THR A 89 -2.31 -4.70 7.68
N ASP A 90 -1.28 -4.40 6.89
CA ASP A 90 -1.42 -3.99 5.49
C ASP A 90 -1.80 -5.19 4.63
N SER A 91 -2.79 -4.99 3.78
CA SER A 91 -3.17 -5.95 2.73
C SER A 91 -3.63 -5.21 1.46
N ASN A 92 -4.34 -5.89 0.60
CA ASN A 92 -4.99 -5.32 -0.57
C ASN A 92 -6.31 -6.04 -0.87
N MET A 93 -7.02 -5.63 -1.93
CA MET A 93 -8.34 -6.14 -2.29
C MET A 93 -8.36 -7.63 -2.66
N THR A 94 -7.22 -8.31 -2.87
CA THR A 94 -7.19 -9.78 -3.07
C THR A 94 -7.72 -10.54 -1.85
N GLN A 95 -7.78 -9.90 -0.68
CA GLN A 95 -8.33 -10.50 0.55
C GLN A 95 -9.86 -10.36 0.67
N LYS A 96 -10.54 -9.78 -0.34
CA LYS A 96 -12.00 -9.57 -0.38
C LYS A 96 -12.79 -10.81 0.02
N GLY A 97 -12.46 -11.99 -0.51
CA GLY A 97 -13.15 -13.24 -0.18
C GLY A 97 -13.10 -13.59 1.32
N LYS A 98 -12.02 -13.26 2.04
CA LYS A 98 -11.93 -13.45 3.48
C LYS A 98 -12.77 -12.43 4.27
N VAL A 99 -12.91 -11.22 3.71
CA VAL A 99 -13.79 -10.20 4.30
C VAL A 99 -15.26 -10.60 4.12
N GLU A 100 -15.65 -11.05 2.93
CA GLU A 100 -17.00 -11.55 2.65
C GLU A 100 -17.35 -12.79 3.49
N ALA A 101 -16.35 -13.63 3.79
CA ALA A 101 -16.50 -14.77 4.71
C ALA A 101 -16.48 -14.36 6.20
N GLY A 102 -16.42 -13.08 6.53
CA GLY A 102 -16.43 -12.57 7.91
C GLY A 102 -15.17 -12.91 8.73
N GLN A 103 -14.08 -13.28 8.08
CA GLN A 103 -12.80 -13.62 8.74
C GLN A 103 -11.92 -12.39 8.97
N LEU A 104 -12.04 -11.40 8.09
CA LEU A 104 -11.31 -10.13 8.14
C LEU A 104 -12.27 -8.97 7.96
N ARG A 105 -11.78 -7.74 8.22
CA ARG A 105 -12.47 -6.49 7.87
C ARG A 105 -11.51 -5.56 7.17
N PHE A 106 -11.95 -4.94 6.08
CA PHE A 106 -11.27 -3.78 5.50
C PHE A 106 -11.72 -2.53 6.25
N ILE A 107 -10.80 -1.88 6.91
CA ILE A 107 -11.08 -0.68 7.72
C ILE A 107 -11.06 0.57 6.84
N ALA A 108 -10.05 0.70 5.98
CA ALA A 108 -9.93 1.81 5.05
C ALA A 108 -8.97 1.46 3.91
N ILE A 109 -9.20 2.04 2.73
CA ILE A 109 -8.30 1.95 1.58
C ILE A 109 -7.47 3.23 1.45
N ALA A 110 -6.20 3.10 1.11
CA ALA A 110 -5.26 4.21 0.95
C ALA A 110 -5.19 4.72 -0.50
N SER A 111 -6.33 4.96 -1.12
CA SER A 111 -6.46 5.50 -2.49
C SER A 111 -7.20 6.82 -2.51
N GLU A 112 -7.12 7.55 -3.63
CA GLU A 112 -7.84 8.81 -3.83
C GLU A 112 -9.37 8.61 -3.87
N LYS A 113 -9.82 7.44 -4.31
CA LYS A 113 -11.24 7.09 -4.47
C LYS A 113 -11.47 5.69 -3.90
N ARG A 114 -12.71 5.40 -3.52
CA ARG A 114 -13.12 4.04 -3.12
C ARG A 114 -12.92 3.04 -4.26
N SER A 115 -12.64 1.81 -3.91
CA SER A 115 -12.62 0.71 -4.88
C SER A 115 -14.02 0.41 -5.40
N ALA A 116 -14.15 0.26 -6.72
CA ALA A 116 -15.41 -0.19 -7.33
C ALA A 116 -15.80 -1.62 -6.91
N GLU A 117 -14.83 -2.44 -6.51
CA GLU A 117 -15.07 -3.82 -6.07
C GLU A 117 -15.64 -3.89 -4.63
N MET A 118 -15.36 -2.89 -3.79
CA MET A 118 -15.87 -2.78 -2.42
C MET A 118 -16.18 -1.31 -2.08
N PRO A 119 -17.25 -0.75 -2.64
CA PRO A 119 -17.59 0.66 -2.47
C PRO A 119 -17.99 1.03 -1.02
N SER A 120 -18.27 0.03 -0.19
CA SER A 120 -18.54 0.22 1.24
C SER A 120 -17.29 0.55 2.06
N VAL A 121 -16.07 0.25 1.55
CA VAL A 121 -14.81 0.55 2.24
C VAL A 121 -14.43 2.01 1.99
N PRO A 122 -14.39 2.86 3.04
CA PRO A 122 -14.04 4.26 2.87
C PRO A 122 -12.54 4.42 2.57
N THR A 123 -12.19 5.53 1.94
CA THR A 123 -10.77 5.93 1.83
C THR A 123 -10.31 6.54 3.16
N LEU A 124 -9.00 6.51 3.41
CA LEU A 124 -8.41 7.22 4.57
C LEU A 124 -8.70 8.73 4.51
N LYS A 125 -8.71 9.33 3.31
CA LYS A 125 -9.04 10.74 3.11
C LYS A 125 -10.48 11.09 3.54
N GLU A 126 -11.46 10.26 3.20
CA GLU A 126 -12.85 10.43 3.65
C GLU A 126 -12.98 10.36 5.18
N LEU A 127 -12.05 9.65 5.84
CA LEU A 127 -11.98 9.51 7.30
C LEU A 127 -11.13 10.61 7.97
N GLY A 128 -10.69 11.61 7.22
CA GLY A 128 -9.88 12.73 7.72
C GLY A 128 -8.39 12.41 7.89
N VAL A 129 -7.93 11.27 7.38
CA VAL A 129 -6.53 10.86 7.41
C VAL A 129 -5.94 11.05 6.01
N ASN A 130 -5.13 12.10 5.84
CA ASN A 130 -4.56 12.44 4.53
C ASN A 130 -3.38 11.50 4.18
N VAL A 131 -3.70 10.25 3.88
CA VAL A 131 -2.74 9.22 3.45
C VAL A 131 -3.24 8.55 2.17
N VAL A 132 -2.42 8.58 1.13
CA VAL A 132 -2.55 7.75 -0.07
C VAL A 132 -1.29 6.92 -0.17
N TYR A 133 -1.44 5.62 -0.30
CA TYR A 133 -0.30 4.71 -0.35
C TYR A 133 -0.59 3.53 -1.29
N GLU A 134 0.26 3.38 -2.29
CA GLU A 134 0.13 2.37 -3.33
C GLU A 134 1.46 1.64 -3.54
N VAL A 135 1.38 0.35 -3.77
CA VAL A 135 2.53 -0.41 -4.29
C VAL A 135 2.53 -0.29 -5.80
N SER A 136 3.38 0.59 -6.34
CA SER A 136 3.52 0.82 -7.78
C SER A 136 4.46 -0.17 -8.44
N ARG A 137 4.21 -0.44 -9.72
CA ARG A 137 5.08 -1.25 -10.57
C ARG A 137 5.40 -0.48 -11.85
N GLY A 138 6.67 -0.49 -12.22
CA GLY A 138 7.17 0.23 -13.38
C GLY A 138 8.47 -0.37 -13.91
N LEU A 139 8.92 0.13 -15.03
CA LEU A 139 10.20 -0.21 -15.63
C LEU A 139 11.26 0.83 -15.28
N LEU A 140 12.42 0.30 -14.90
CA LEU A 140 13.66 1.06 -14.74
C LEU A 140 14.74 0.41 -15.61
N VAL A 141 15.67 1.21 -16.12
CA VAL A 141 16.84 0.72 -16.87
C VAL A 141 18.11 1.27 -16.22
N PRO A 142 19.27 0.63 -16.43
CA PRO A 142 20.55 1.18 -15.99
C PRO A 142 20.80 2.59 -16.59
N LYS A 143 21.44 3.45 -15.82
CA LYS A 143 21.83 4.78 -16.28
C LYS A 143 22.74 4.68 -17.50
N GLY A 144 22.49 5.54 -18.50
CA GLY A 144 23.23 5.55 -19.75
C GLY A 144 22.68 4.59 -20.81
N THR A 145 21.49 4.01 -20.59
CA THR A 145 20.79 3.26 -21.64
C THR A 145 20.52 4.16 -22.85
N PRO A 146 20.78 3.71 -24.10
CA PRO A 146 20.60 4.54 -25.28
C PRO A 146 19.17 5.08 -25.42
N ALA A 147 19.04 6.34 -25.82
CA ALA A 147 17.74 7.03 -25.94
C ALA A 147 16.73 6.30 -26.83
N ALA A 148 17.20 5.65 -27.92
CA ALA A 148 16.35 4.86 -28.81
C ALA A 148 15.73 3.65 -28.10
N VAL A 149 16.47 3.01 -27.20
CA VAL A 149 15.98 1.87 -26.38
C VAL A 149 14.94 2.37 -25.38
N ILE A 150 15.23 3.48 -24.69
CA ILE A 150 14.30 4.14 -23.74
C ILE A 150 12.98 4.46 -24.42
N SER A 151 13.00 5.12 -25.58
CA SER A 151 11.81 5.51 -26.33
C SER A 151 10.99 4.29 -26.76
N LYS A 152 11.66 3.22 -27.23
CA LYS A 152 11.00 1.96 -27.61
C LYS A 152 10.32 1.29 -26.39
N LEU A 153 10.99 1.23 -25.25
CA LEU A 153 10.43 0.67 -24.02
C LEU A 153 9.23 1.48 -23.51
N GLU A 154 9.32 2.82 -23.51
CA GLU A 154 8.21 3.68 -23.11
C GLU A 154 6.98 3.48 -24.00
N SER A 155 7.19 3.40 -25.32
CA SER A 155 6.12 3.11 -26.28
C SER A 155 5.50 1.72 -26.04
N ALA A 156 6.32 0.71 -25.75
CA ALA A 156 5.86 -0.64 -25.40
C ALA A 156 5.06 -0.67 -24.09
N CYS A 157 5.49 0.08 -23.07
CA CYS A 157 4.75 0.24 -21.81
C CYS A 157 3.34 0.80 -22.08
N LEU A 158 3.26 1.89 -22.84
CA LEU A 158 1.98 2.52 -23.18
C LEU A 158 1.07 1.57 -23.97
N ALA A 159 1.62 0.83 -24.93
CA ALA A 159 0.87 -0.16 -25.69
C ALA A 159 0.34 -1.27 -24.77
N ALA A 160 1.21 -1.85 -23.95
CA ALA A 160 0.83 -2.92 -23.01
C ALA A 160 -0.29 -2.51 -22.05
N THR A 161 -0.28 -1.28 -21.54
CA THR A 161 -1.34 -0.79 -20.63
C THR A 161 -2.70 -0.59 -21.30
N LYS A 162 -2.76 -0.60 -22.63
CA LYS A 162 -4.01 -0.53 -23.41
C LYS A 162 -4.57 -1.91 -23.77
N GLU A 163 -3.79 -2.98 -23.58
CA GLU A 163 -4.21 -4.33 -23.90
C GLU A 163 -5.27 -4.84 -22.91
N THR A 164 -6.39 -5.35 -23.45
CA THR A 164 -7.47 -5.91 -22.64
C THR A 164 -6.99 -7.04 -21.73
N ALA A 165 -6.15 -7.93 -22.25
CA ALA A 165 -5.59 -9.04 -21.50
C ALA A 165 -4.75 -8.56 -20.30
N TYR A 166 -4.01 -7.45 -20.43
CA TYR A 166 -3.28 -6.83 -19.33
C TYR A 166 -4.23 -6.29 -18.25
N ALA A 167 -5.26 -5.54 -18.67
CA ALA A 167 -6.25 -4.98 -17.75
C ALA A 167 -7.00 -6.07 -16.98
N GLU A 168 -7.40 -7.14 -17.63
CA GLU A 168 -8.04 -8.30 -17.00
C GLU A 168 -7.11 -9.01 -15.99
N SER A 169 -5.84 -9.17 -16.36
CA SER A 169 -4.83 -9.75 -15.46
C SER A 169 -4.62 -8.89 -14.23
N MET A 170 -4.52 -7.58 -14.39
CA MET A 170 -4.37 -6.64 -13.26
C MET A 170 -5.60 -6.64 -12.36
N LYS A 171 -6.80 -6.66 -12.94
CA LYS A 171 -8.05 -6.76 -12.18
C LYS A 171 -8.09 -8.01 -11.29
N LYS A 172 -7.70 -9.19 -11.82
CA LYS A 172 -7.61 -10.44 -11.03
C LYS A 172 -6.66 -10.33 -9.82
N GLN A 173 -5.68 -9.43 -9.90
CA GLN A 173 -4.71 -9.16 -8.84
C GLN A 173 -5.10 -7.97 -7.96
N ALA A 174 -6.32 -7.45 -8.11
CA ALA A 174 -6.80 -6.23 -7.45
C ALA A 174 -5.80 -5.06 -7.60
N THR A 175 -5.24 -4.95 -8.79
CA THR A 175 -4.23 -3.96 -9.18
C THR A 175 -4.82 -3.06 -10.25
N GLU A 176 -4.64 -1.76 -10.11
CA GLU A 176 -5.11 -0.78 -11.09
C GLU A 176 -4.07 -0.61 -12.22
N VAL A 177 -4.54 -0.56 -13.47
CA VAL A 177 -3.70 -0.12 -14.58
C VAL A 177 -3.53 1.40 -14.47
N LYS A 178 -2.29 1.84 -14.27
CA LYS A 178 -1.95 3.26 -14.06
C LYS A 178 -0.69 3.58 -14.85
N PHE A 179 -0.88 4.23 -15.99
CA PHE A 179 0.25 4.63 -16.83
C PHE A 179 0.77 6.01 -16.41
N LEU A 180 2.07 6.08 -16.12
CA LEU A 180 2.83 7.33 -16.07
C LEU A 180 3.97 7.21 -17.09
N ASN A 181 4.11 8.22 -17.95
CA ASN A 181 5.25 8.31 -18.84
C ASN A 181 6.56 8.56 -18.07
N ARG A 182 7.68 8.54 -18.76
CA ARG A 182 9.02 8.69 -18.16
C ARG A 182 9.11 9.91 -17.23
N THR A 183 8.68 11.08 -17.70
CA THR A 183 8.77 12.33 -16.94
C THR A 183 7.87 12.30 -15.69
N GLN A 184 6.64 11.84 -15.85
CA GLN A 184 5.68 11.72 -14.76
C GLN A 184 6.14 10.71 -13.72
N TYR A 185 6.68 9.57 -14.19
CA TYR A 185 7.16 8.52 -13.29
C TYR A 185 8.43 8.94 -12.54
N ALA A 186 9.34 9.69 -13.18
CA ALA A 186 10.51 10.27 -12.51
C ALA A 186 10.09 11.23 -11.39
N ALA A 187 9.13 12.12 -11.65
CA ALA A 187 8.60 13.04 -10.65
C ALA A 187 7.94 12.29 -9.49
N TRP A 188 7.11 11.29 -9.80
CA TRP A 188 6.45 10.45 -8.81
C TRP A 188 7.47 9.70 -7.93
N LEU A 189 8.49 9.08 -8.54
CA LEU A 189 9.56 8.38 -7.81
C LEU A 189 10.29 9.31 -6.85
N LYS A 190 10.61 10.53 -7.32
CA LYS A 190 11.31 11.52 -6.46
C LYS A 190 10.47 11.88 -5.25
N THR A 191 9.19 12.22 -5.43
CA THR A 191 8.29 12.58 -4.33
C THR A 191 8.15 11.42 -3.34
N THR A 192 7.91 10.21 -3.85
CA THR A 192 7.75 9.01 -3.04
C THR A 192 9.03 8.64 -2.28
N ASP A 193 10.19 8.81 -2.90
CA ASP A 193 11.50 8.58 -2.26
C ASP A 193 11.74 9.58 -1.12
N ASP A 194 11.49 10.87 -1.36
CA ASP A 194 11.61 11.92 -0.35
C ASP A 194 10.69 11.65 0.87
N GLU A 195 9.43 11.27 0.63
CA GLU A 195 8.46 10.94 1.68
C GLU A 195 8.85 9.67 2.47
N ASN A 196 9.26 8.62 1.76
CA ASN A 196 9.69 7.37 2.39
C ASN A 196 11.01 7.56 3.17
N ALA A 197 11.95 8.36 2.67
CA ALA A 197 13.20 8.67 3.36
C ALA A 197 12.94 9.45 4.65
N ALA A 198 12.04 10.43 4.63
CA ALA A 198 11.64 11.17 5.81
C ALA A 198 11.01 10.24 6.86
N LEU A 199 10.10 9.36 6.42
CA LEU A 199 9.45 8.40 7.30
C LEU A 199 10.46 7.36 7.86
N ALA A 200 11.36 6.83 7.03
CA ALA A 200 12.40 5.90 7.45
C ALA A 200 13.32 6.51 8.53
N LYS A 201 13.62 7.82 8.40
CA LYS A 201 14.36 8.56 9.42
C LYS A 201 13.57 8.66 10.73
N ASP A 202 12.28 9.02 10.67
CA ASP A 202 11.40 9.12 11.83
C ASP A 202 11.26 7.78 12.56
N LEU A 203 11.28 6.67 11.81
CA LEU A 203 11.22 5.29 12.33
C LEU A 203 12.57 4.74 12.79
N GLY A 204 13.68 5.49 12.66
CA GLY A 204 15.02 5.04 13.02
C GLY A 204 15.58 3.92 12.13
N LEU A 205 15.05 3.78 10.91
CA LEU A 205 15.46 2.73 9.95
C LEU A 205 16.62 3.13 9.04
N MET A 206 16.99 4.41 9.01
CA MET A 206 18.15 4.88 8.26
C MET A 206 19.42 4.41 8.98
N ARG A 207 20.22 3.57 8.33
CA ARG A 207 21.59 3.29 8.79
C ARG A 207 22.40 4.60 8.73
N ARG A 208 23.10 4.88 9.83
CA ARG A 208 24.12 5.95 9.87
C ARG A 208 25.29 5.60 8.97
#